data_df2e638040f19256a9cadfdb8fe00ce5
#
_entry.id   df2e638040f19256a9cadfdb8fe00ce5
#
_cell.length_a   1.000
_cell.length_b   1.000
_cell.length_c   1.000
_cell.angle_alpha   90.00
_cell.angle_beta   90.00
_cell.angle_gamma   90.00
#
_symmetry.space_group_name_H-M   'P 1'
#
loop_
_entity.id
_entity.type
_entity.pdbx_description
1 polymer ?
#
loop_
_entity_poly.entity_id
_entity_poly.type
_entity_poly.pdbx_seq_one_letter_code
_entity_poly.pdbx_strand_id
1 'polypeptide(L)'
;MTSPAKVSVFRNTLINYAGQAYALLIGILIQPMYLGHLGAETYGLIGFFAVLQTWLQLLDVGISASLVRDVAHGRGQTGAGRTRGQLLRSLEFIFIPLATLAFVAIELNSEWMAGHWLNVQGLPTETVAHCIGLMGLMIAFRLLSTLYKSGVQGVELHGWLNMVNVLIATVRYFGGLVLVMWISQEPLDFFVFQAFVAVFEMLVYALKAYRLLPNPTWWSGFDWQRVKPIVPFALSMSFTSIL
;
A
#
# COMPACT_ATOMS: atom_id res chain seq x y z
N MET A 1 4.56 -33.67 -23.64
CA MET A 1 3.88 -33.76 -22.36
C MET A 1 4.39 -32.63 -21.47
N THR A 2 3.65 -31.53 -21.33
CA THR A 2 4.01 -30.41 -20.45
C THR A 2 3.74 -30.83 -19.01
N SER A 3 4.75 -30.74 -18.13
CA SER A 3 4.66 -31.08 -16.71
C SER A 3 3.54 -30.25 -16.05
N PRO A 4 2.67 -30.85 -15.22
CA PRO A 4 1.57 -30.15 -14.56
C PRO A 4 2.02 -28.95 -13.71
N ALA A 5 3.26 -28.96 -13.22
CA ALA A 5 3.86 -27.86 -12.50
C ALA A 5 4.11 -26.62 -13.39
N LYS A 6 4.55 -26.80 -14.65
CA LYS A 6 4.78 -25.69 -15.61
C LYS A 6 3.47 -24.99 -15.99
N VAL A 7 2.40 -25.72 -16.15
CA VAL A 7 1.06 -25.19 -16.47
C VAL A 7 0.52 -24.34 -15.29
N SER A 8 0.76 -24.78 -14.06
CA SER A 8 0.35 -24.05 -12.84
C SER A 8 1.10 -22.71 -12.70
N VAL A 9 2.41 -22.69 -12.92
CA VAL A 9 3.22 -21.46 -12.85
C VAL A 9 2.80 -20.47 -13.94
N PHE A 10 2.68 -20.92 -15.18
CA PHE A 10 2.26 -20.07 -16.30
C PHE A 10 0.87 -19.46 -16.07
N ARG A 11 -0.09 -20.24 -15.63
CA ARG A 11 -1.44 -19.78 -15.31
C ARG A 11 -1.44 -18.75 -14.19
N ASN A 12 -0.69 -18.98 -13.12
CA ASN A 12 -0.60 -18.05 -12.00
C ASN A 12 0.07 -16.73 -12.40
N THR A 13 1.10 -16.81 -13.25
CA THR A 13 1.78 -15.63 -13.80
C THR A 13 0.83 -14.82 -14.69
N LEU A 14 0.09 -15.48 -15.59
CA LEU A 14 -0.88 -14.82 -16.47
C LEU A 14 -2.00 -14.13 -15.67
N ILE A 15 -2.56 -14.79 -14.67
CA ILE A 15 -3.58 -14.22 -13.78
C ILE A 15 -3.02 -12.99 -13.04
N ASN A 16 -1.74 -13.03 -12.63
CA ASN A 16 -1.09 -11.92 -11.94
C ASN A 16 -0.94 -10.69 -12.85
N TYR A 17 -0.46 -10.89 -14.09
CA TYR A 17 -0.36 -9.82 -15.06
C TYR A 17 -1.73 -9.28 -15.49
N ALA A 18 -2.72 -10.13 -15.65
CA ALA A 18 -4.08 -9.72 -15.99
C ALA A 18 -4.69 -8.83 -14.89
N GLY A 19 -4.50 -9.18 -13.61
CA GLY A 19 -4.97 -8.37 -12.49
C GLY A 19 -4.25 -7.01 -12.39
N GLN A 20 -2.94 -6.98 -12.64
CA GLN A 20 -2.18 -5.72 -12.69
C GLN A 20 -2.60 -4.85 -13.88
N ALA A 21 -2.74 -5.45 -15.06
CA ALA A 21 -3.20 -4.75 -16.26
C ALA A 21 -4.61 -4.17 -16.04
N TYR A 22 -5.52 -4.93 -15.43
CA TYR A 22 -6.85 -4.44 -15.06
C TYR A 22 -6.78 -3.20 -14.15
N ALA A 23 -5.99 -3.26 -13.07
CA ALA A 23 -5.86 -2.15 -12.14
C ALA A 23 -5.27 -0.89 -12.78
N LEU A 24 -4.30 -1.05 -13.70
CA LEU A 24 -3.72 0.04 -14.48
C LEU A 24 -4.74 0.63 -15.47
N LEU A 25 -5.41 -0.23 -16.25
CA LEU A 25 -6.37 0.21 -17.26
C LEU A 25 -7.56 0.95 -16.64
N ILE A 26 -8.14 0.41 -15.56
CA ILE A 26 -9.25 1.07 -14.87
C ILE A 26 -8.81 2.42 -14.30
N GLY A 27 -7.59 2.51 -13.74
CA GLY A 27 -7.02 3.77 -13.26
C GLY A 27 -6.93 4.81 -14.38
N ILE A 28 -6.34 4.44 -15.54
CA ILE A 28 -6.18 5.35 -16.68
C ILE A 28 -7.54 5.77 -17.27
N LEU A 29 -8.48 4.84 -17.40
CA LEU A 29 -9.80 5.12 -18.02
C LEU A 29 -10.71 6.00 -17.16
N ILE A 30 -10.58 5.91 -15.83
CA ILE A 30 -11.44 6.69 -14.91
C ILE A 30 -10.86 8.09 -14.66
N GLN A 31 -9.56 8.31 -14.80
CA GLN A 31 -8.95 9.62 -14.57
C GLN A 31 -9.59 10.79 -15.36
N PRO A 32 -9.90 10.68 -16.67
CA PRO A 32 -10.58 11.75 -17.39
C PRO A 32 -11.98 12.05 -16.82
N MET A 33 -12.67 11.05 -16.29
CA MET A 33 -13.98 11.23 -15.67
C MET A 33 -13.88 11.99 -14.35
N TYR A 34 -12.85 11.74 -13.55
CA TYR A 34 -12.56 12.54 -12.36
C TYR A 34 -12.26 14.00 -12.72
N LEU A 35 -11.45 14.24 -13.74
CA LEU A 35 -11.17 15.59 -14.22
C LEU A 35 -12.44 16.33 -14.62
N GLY A 36 -13.35 15.67 -15.31
CA GLY A 36 -14.62 16.26 -15.79
C GLY A 36 -15.59 16.63 -14.67
N HIS A 37 -15.58 15.94 -13.53
CA HIS A 37 -16.54 16.16 -12.44
C HIS A 37 -15.95 16.94 -11.26
N LEU A 38 -14.68 16.66 -10.90
CA LEU A 38 -14.00 17.31 -9.77
C LEU A 38 -13.30 18.62 -10.13
N GLY A 39 -13.11 18.87 -11.44
CA GLY A 39 -12.36 20.03 -11.93
C GLY A 39 -10.84 19.86 -11.88
N ALA A 40 -10.14 20.78 -12.55
CA ALA A 40 -8.69 20.68 -12.75
C ALA A 40 -7.88 20.78 -11.45
N GLU A 41 -8.33 21.58 -10.49
CA GLU A 41 -7.61 21.79 -9.23
C GLU A 41 -7.64 20.56 -8.35
N THR A 42 -8.81 19.93 -8.15
CA THR A 42 -8.93 18.67 -7.42
C THR A 42 -8.18 17.54 -8.12
N TYR A 43 -8.20 17.53 -9.45
CA TYR A 43 -7.42 16.56 -10.22
C TYR A 43 -5.90 16.78 -10.02
N GLY A 44 -5.46 18.03 -9.90
CA GLY A 44 -4.10 18.39 -9.51
C GLY A 44 -3.71 17.82 -8.13
N LEU A 45 -4.62 17.83 -7.15
CA LEU A 45 -4.42 17.21 -5.84
C LEU A 45 -4.27 15.69 -5.94
N ILE A 46 -5.03 15.03 -6.83
CA ILE A 46 -4.88 13.59 -7.09
C ILE A 46 -3.49 13.29 -7.68
N GLY A 47 -3.03 14.12 -8.61
CA GLY A 47 -1.67 14.02 -9.17
C GLY A 47 -0.59 14.23 -8.12
N PHE A 48 -0.75 15.24 -7.26
CA PHE A 48 0.15 15.49 -6.14
C PHE A 48 0.23 14.30 -5.18
N PHE A 49 -0.91 13.70 -4.83
CA PHE A 49 -0.95 12.49 -4.04
C PHE A 49 -0.16 11.34 -4.68
N ALA A 50 -0.26 11.14 -5.99
CA ALA A 50 0.49 10.10 -6.70
C ALA A 50 2.00 10.33 -6.59
N VAL A 51 2.46 11.58 -6.68
CA VAL A 51 3.88 11.94 -6.47
C VAL A 51 4.31 11.64 -5.03
N LEU A 52 3.56 12.10 -4.03
CA LEU A 52 3.85 11.82 -2.62
C LEU A 52 3.93 10.31 -2.35
N GLN A 53 2.98 9.56 -2.89
CA GLN A 53 2.96 8.11 -2.73
C GLN A 53 4.19 7.44 -3.34
N THR A 54 4.64 7.90 -4.50
CA THR A 54 5.84 7.36 -5.16
C THR A 54 7.10 7.59 -4.31
N TRP A 55 7.27 8.78 -3.77
CA TRP A 55 8.40 9.08 -2.88
C TRP A 55 8.44 8.20 -1.64
N LEU A 56 7.27 7.93 -1.05
CA LEU A 56 7.19 7.12 0.17
C LEU A 56 7.29 5.62 -0.10
N GLN A 57 6.92 5.15 -1.29
CA GLN A 57 7.18 3.77 -1.71
C GLN A 57 8.69 3.45 -1.80
N LEU A 58 9.53 4.44 -2.09
CA LEU A 58 10.98 4.25 -2.08
C LEU A 58 11.52 3.86 -0.69
N LEU A 59 10.83 4.24 0.39
CA LEU A 59 11.21 3.85 1.74
C LEU A 59 11.00 2.36 2.04
N ASP A 60 10.11 1.70 1.30
CA ASP A 60 9.71 0.30 1.56
C ASP A 60 10.49 -0.73 0.74
N VAL A 61 11.08 -0.36 -0.41
CA VAL A 61 11.55 -1.28 -1.47
C VAL A 61 12.40 -2.46 -0.97
N GLY A 62 13.21 -2.27 0.06
CA GLY A 62 14.11 -3.33 0.55
C GLY A 62 13.50 -4.21 1.66
N ILE A 63 12.70 -3.64 2.55
CA ILE A 63 12.24 -4.32 3.76
C ILE A 63 11.14 -5.34 3.42
N SER A 64 10.18 -4.95 2.60
CA SER A 64 9.11 -5.84 2.14
C SER A 64 9.63 -7.01 1.31
N ALA A 65 10.61 -6.77 0.43
CA ALA A 65 11.25 -7.84 -0.35
C ALA A 65 11.98 -8.84 0.56
N SER A 66 12.61 -8.37 1.64
CA SER A 66 13.26 -9.23 2.64
C SER A 66 12.27 -10.13 3.35
N LEU A 67 11.11 -9.60 3.75
CA LEU A 67 10.05 -10.39 4.38
C LEU A 67 9.54 -11.48 3.45
N VAL A 68 9.30 -11.17 2.17
CA VAL A 68 8.88 -12.15 1.16
C VAL A 68 9.89 -13.31 1.07
N ARG A 69 11.19 -12.97 1.00
CA ARG A 69 12.28 -13.95 0.92
C ARG A 69 12.33 -14.84 2.15
N ASP A 70 12.31 -14.28 3.35
CA ASP A 70 12.45 -15.03 4.60
C ASP A 70 11.22 -15.93 4.85
N VAL A 71 10.02 -15.44 4.54
CA VAL A 71 8.81 -16.25 4.62
C VAL A 71 8.85 -17.40 3.60
N ALA A 72 9.38 -17.19 2.40
CA ALA A 72 9.50 -18.23 1.38
C ALA A 72 10.55 -19.30 1.76
N HIS A 73 11.74 -18.90 2.26
CA HIS A 73 12.82 -19.84 2.63
C HIS A 73 12.46 -20.76 3.80
N GLY A 74 11.68 -20.27 4.76
CA GLY A 74 11.27 -21.09 5.91
C GLY A 74 10.19 -22.15 5.60
N ARG A 75 9.78 -22.35 4.34
CA ARG A 75 8.81 -23.40 3.97
C ARG A 75 9.41 -24.78 4.18
N GLY A 76 8.66 -25.62 4.85
CA GLY A 76 9.06 -27.03 5.10
C GLY A 76 9.90 -27.26 6.36
N GLN A 77 10.31 -26.22 7.09
CA GLN A 77 11.00 -26.41 8.38
C GLN A 77 9.99 -26.49 9.53
N THR A 78 10.14 -27.50 10.37
CA THR A 78 9.35 -27.65 11.62
C THR A 78 9.61 -26.47 12.54
N GLY A 79 8.54 -25.75 12.94
CA GLY A 79 8.65 -24.53 13.78
C GLY A 79 8.75 -23.20 13.02
N ALA A 80 8.89 -23.22 11.70
CA ALA A 80 9.05 -22.01 10.88
C ALA A 80 7.84 -21.03 10.95
N GLY A 81 6.63 -21.53 11.23
CA GLY A 81 5.44 -20.67 11.38
C GLY A 81 5.60 -19.67 12.53
N ARG A 82 6.11 -20.14 13.67
CA ARG A 82 6.38 -19.32 14.86
C ARG A 82 7.44 -18.24 14.58
N THR A 83 8.49 -18.61 13.87
CA THR A 83 9.60 -17.72 13.50
C THR A 83 9.14 -16.61 12.56
N ARG A 84 8.27 -16.91 11.59
CA ARG A 84 7.72 -15.98 10.61
C ARG A 84 6.75 -14.97 11.23
N GLY A 85 5.88 -15.42 12.15
CA GLY A 85 4.99 -14.53 12.89
C GLY A 85 5.76 -13.56 13.77
N GLN A 86 6.87 -14.00 14.39
CA GLN A 86 7.76 -13.12 15.15
C GLN A 86 8.49 -12.10 14.26
N LEU A 87 8.90 -12.49 13.05
CA LEU A 87 9.51 -11.58 12.10
C LEU A 87 8.52 -10.50 11.65
N LEU A 88 7.28 -10.87 11.29
CA LEU A 88 6.23 -9.91 10.95
C LEU A 88 6.03 -8.90 12.09
N ARG A 89 5.96 -9.37 13.34
CA ARG A 89 5.84 -8.49 14.52
C ARG A 89 7.05 -7.55 14.67
N SER A 90 8.25 -8.06 14.50
CA SER A 90 9.44 -7.22 14.59
C SER A 90 9.48 -6.12 13.54
N LEU A 91 8.97 -6.41 12.34
CA LEU A 91 8.84 -5.42 11.27
C LEU A 91 7.72 -4.41 11.55
N GLU A 92 6.63 -4.81 12.19
CA GLU A 92 5.58 -3.88 12.63
C GLU A 92 6.12 -2.81 13.59
N PHE A 93 7.03 -3.17 14.49
CA PHE A 93 7.70 -2.20 15.38
C PHE A 93 8.53 -1.15 14.60
N ILE A 94 8.87 -1.40 13.36
CA ILE A 94 9.57 -0.45 12.47
C ILE A 94 8.56 0.30 11.61
N PHE A 95 7.61 -0.42 10.98
CA PHE A 95 6.68 0.16 10.02
C PHE A 95 5.63 1.05 10.67
N ILE A 96 5.13 0.71 11.87
CA ILE A 96 4.14 1.53 12.56
C ILE A 96 4.70 2.91 12.93
N PRO A 97 5.86 3.02 13.61
CA PRO A 97 6.48 4.33 13.87
C PRO A 97 6.82 5.08 12.58
N LEU A 98 7.33 4.39 11.54
CA LEU A 98 7.65 5.01 10.26
C LEU A 98 6.40 5.57 9.56
N ALA A 99 5.31 4.81 9.53
CA ALA A 99 4.03 5.23 8.97
C ALA A 99 3.44 6.42 9.77
N THR A 100 3.53 6.34 11.11
CA THR A 100 3.08 7.43 11.98
C THR A 100 3.92 8.69 11.77
N LEU A 101 5.24 8.56 11.67
CA LEU A 101 6.14 9.68 11.41
C LEU A 101 5.84 10.33 10.06
N ALA A 102 5.63 9.52 9.01
CA ALA A 102 5.29 10.01 7.68
C ALA A 102 3.94 10.76 7.70
N PHE A 103 2.93 10.22 8.36
CA PHE A 103 1.64 10.88 8.54
C PHE A 103 1.78 12.21 9.28
N VAL A 104 2.43 12.21 10.46
CA VAL A 104 2.61 13.40 11.28
C VAL A 104 3.45 14.46 10.55
N ALA A 105 4.48 14.06 9.82
CA ALA A 105 5.28 14.99 9.03
C ALA A 105 4.46 15.67 7.92
N ILE A 106 3.59 14.93 7.22
CA ILE A 106 2.71 15.49 6.19
C ILE A 106 1.65 16.39 6.83
N GLU A 107 1.01 15.94 7.91
CA GLU A 107 -0.06 16.68 8.60
C GLU A 107 0.45 18.01 9.14
N LEU A 108 1.60 18.02 9.84
CA LEU A 108 2.20 19.26 10.39
C LEU A 108 2.65 20.26 9.32
N ASN A 109 2.89 19.79 8.09
CA ASN A 109 3.28 20.64 6.97
C ASN A 109 2.15 20.87 5.96
N SER A 110 0.95 20.37 6.21
CA SER A 110 -0.16 20.40 5.26
C SER A 110 -0.57 21.83 4.87
N GLU A 111 -0.67 22.76 5.82
CA GLU A 111 -0.97 24.17 5.57
C GLU A 111 0.14 24.86 4.78
N TRP A 112 1.40 24.61 5.13
CA TRP A 112 2.54 25.17 4.39
C TRP A 112 2.57 24.65 2.94
N MET A 113 2.34 23.35 2.75
CA MET A 113 2.29 22.71 1.43
C MET A 113 1.11 23.26 0.61
N ALA A 114 -0.06 23.45 1.23
CA ALA A 114 -1.22 24.01 0.58
C ALA A 114 -0.98 25.46 0.12
N GLY A 115 -0.32 26.29 0.95
CA GLY A 115 -0.11 27.70 0.65
C GLY A 115 1.08 28.03 -0.24
N HIS A 116 2.14 27.18 -0.25
CA HIS A 116 3.40 27.47 -0.94
C HIS A 116 3.74 26.53 -2.09
N TRP A 117 3.29 25.30 -2.02
CA TRP A 117 3.65 24.29 -3.02
C TRP A 117 2.55 24.07 -4.05
N LEU A 118 1.30 24.10 -3.59
CA LEU A 118 0.14 23.94 -4.46
C LEU A 118 -0.47 25.34 -4.69
N ASN A 119 -0.21 25.92 -5.84
CA ASN A 119 -0.78 27.22 -6.23
C ASN A 119 -2.24 27.03 -6.69
N VAL A 120 -3.13 26.65 -5.76
CA VAL A 120 -4.56 26.42 -6.00
C VAL A 120 -5.28 27.74 -5.76
N GLN A 121 -6.03 28.23 -6.73
CA GLN A 121 -6.70 29.55 -6.67
C GLN A 121 -8.21 29.43 -6.41
N GLY A 122 -8.84 28.32 -6.82
CA GLY A 122 -10.29 28.13 -6.71
C GLY A 122 -10.74 27.37 -5.47
N LEU A 123 -9.84 26.71 -4.73
CA LEU A 123 -10.16 26.00 -3.49
C LEU A 123 -9.62 26.75 -2.27
N PRO A 124 -10.37 26.77 -1.15
CA PRO A 124 -9.87 27.32 0.11
C PRO A 124 -8.61 26.58 0.57
N THR A 125 -7.58 27.30 1.01
CA THR A 125 -6.31 26.73 1.50
C THR A 125 -6.53 25.69 2.61
N GLU A 126 -7.51 25.94 3.48
CA GLU A 126 -7.90 25.03 4.56
C GLU A 126 -8.41 23.68 4.01
N THR A 127 -9.27 23.70 2.98
CA THR A 127 -9.75 22.48 2.31
C THR A 127 -8.60 21.68 1.69
N VAL A 128 -7.67 22.40 1.04
CA VAL A 128 -6.47 21.76 0.44
C VAL A 128 -5.59 21.16 1.53
N ALA A 129 -5.37 21.85 2.65
CA ALA A 129 -4.59 21.34 3.77
C ALA A 129 -5.21 20.06 4.37
N HIS A 130 -6.54 20.04 4.57
CA HIS A 130 -7.24 18.83 5.02
C HIS A 130 -7.11 17.66 4.02
N CYS A 131 -7.19 17.93 2.71
CA CYS A 131 -6.94 16.89 1.70
C CYS A 131 -5.51 16.34 1.79
N ILE A 132 -4.50 17.20 2.02
CA ILE A 132 -3.10 16.77 2.19
C ILE A 132 -2.95 15.92 3.46
N GLY A 133 -3.58 16.28 4.56
CA GLY A 133 -3.61 15.48 5.79
C GLY A 133 -4.19 14.08 5.55
N LEU A 134 -5.33 13.99 4.83
CA LEU A 134 -5.90 12.70 4.42
C LEU A 134 -4.97 11.92 3.49
N MET A 135 -4.24 12.57 2.58
CA MET A 135 -3.22 11.91 1.75
C MET A 135 -2.11 11.31 2.62
N GLY A 136 -1.64 12.03 3.66
CA GLY A 136 -0.69 11.53 4.63
C GLY A 136 -1.19 10.27 5.35
N LEU A 137 -2.45 10.29 5.79
CA LEU A 137 -3.11 9.15 6.40
C LEU A 137 -3.19 7.94 5.45
N MET A 138 -3.61 8.17 4.21
CA MET A 138 -3.66 7.13 3.18
C MET A 138 -2.29 6.49 2.93
N ILE A 139 -1.24 7.30 2.88
CA ILE A 139 0.14 6.85 2.70
C ILE A 139 0.57 5.95 3.87
N ALA A 140 0.29 6.36 5.11
CA ALA A 140 0.60 5.57 6.29
C ALA A 140 -0.06 4.18 6.24
N PHE A 141 -1.36 4.12 5.91
CA PHE A 141 -2.07 2.84 5.78
C PHE A 141 -1.57 2.00 4.60
N ARG A 142 -1.20 2.62 3.48
CA ARG A 142 -0.62 1.90 2.34
C ARG A 142 0.74 1.32 2.65
N LEU A 143 1.58 2.03 3.40
CA LEU A 143 2.87 1.51 3.86
C LEU A 143 2.67 0.26 4.72
N LEU A 144 1.73 0.27 5.67
CA LEU A 144 1.37 -0.90 6.46
C LEU A 144 0.77 -2.02 5.59
N SER A 145 -0.07 -1.68 4.61
CA SER A 145 -0.63 -2.65 3.65
C SER A 145 0.47 -3.40 2.90
N THR A 146 1.53 -2.72 2.49
CA THR A 146 2.65 -3.31 1.76
C THR A 146 3.38 -4.34 2.62
N LEU A 147 3.58 -4.06 3.91
CA LEU A 147 4.16 -5.01 4.86
C LEU A 147 3.33 -6.30 4.96
N TYR A 148 2.02 -6.19 5.21
CA TYR A 148 1.13 -7.35 5.34
C TYR A 148 0.99 -8.12 4.02
N LYS A 149 0.88 -7.40 2.91
CA LYS A 149 0.84 -7.98 1.56
C LYS A 149 2.09 -8.81 1.27
N SER A 150 3.27 -8.33 1.66
CA SER A 150 4.54 -9.04 1.52
C SER A 150 4.59 -10.32 2.34
N GLY A 151 4.02 -10.32 3.55
CA GLY A 151 3.84 -11.53 4.36
C GLY A 151 2.99 -12.59 3.65
N VAL A 152 1.87 -12.20 3.04
CA VAL A 152 1.01 -13.10 2.25
C VAL A 152 1.71 -13.56 0.97
N GLN A 153 2.45 -12.69 0.31
CA GLN A 153 3.21 -12.99 -0.91
C GLN A 153 4.29 -14.05 -0.65
N GLY A 154 5.00 -13.98 0.47
CA GLY A 154 5.99 -14.98 0.88
C GLY A 154 5.40 -16.37 1.08
N VAL A 155 4.09 -16.48 1.35
CA VAL A 155 3.34 -17.75 1.39
C VAL A 155 2.89 -18.20 -0.01
N GLU A 156 3.18 -17.41 -1.09
CA GLU A 156 2.82 -17.69 -2.49
C GLU A 156 1.31 -17.79 -2.77
N LEU A 157 0.48 -17.12 -2.01
CA LEU A 157 -0.96 -17.03 -2.27
C LEU A 157 -1.29 -15.98 -3.35
N HIS A 158 -0.60 -16.05 -4.49
CA HIS A 158 -0.72 -15.07 -5.58
C HIS A 158 -2.14 -14.94 -6.12
N GLY A 159 -2.91 -16.04 -6.20
CA GLY A 159 -4.30 -16.00 -6.65
C GLY A 159 -5.19 -15.16 -5.74
N TRP A 160 -5.06 -15.33 -4.42
CA TRP A 160 -5.79 -14.53 -3.44
C TRP A 160 -5.37 -13.06 -3.49
N LEU A 161 -4.06 -12.79 -3.55
CA LEU A 161 -3.52 -11.42 -3.67
C LEU A 161 -4.08 -10.70 -4.89
N ASN A 162 -4.12 -11.37 -6.04
CA ASN A 162 -4.67 -10.81 -7.27
C ASN A 162 -6.16 -10.50 -7.18
N MET A 163 -6.93 -11.45 -6.63
CA MET A 163 -8.37 -11.25 -6.44
C MET A 163 -8.63 -10.02 -5.56
N VAL A 164 -7.92 -9.91 -4.43
CA VAL A 164 -8.05 -8.77 -3.51
C VAL A 164 -7.60 -7.47 -4.17
N ASN A 165 -6.46 -7.46 -4.89
CA ASN A 165 -5.99 -6.29 -5.63
C ASN A 165 -7.03 -5.78 -6.64
N VAL A 166 -7.63 -6.68 -7.41
CA VAL A 166 -8.68 -6.34 -8.39
C VAL A 166 -9.92 -5.78 -7.69
N LEU A 167 -10.38 -6.41 -6.62
CA LEU A 167 -11.53 -5.93 -5.85
C LEU A 167 -11.28 -4.55 -5.25
N ILE A 168 -10.12 -4.35 -4.62
CA ILE A 168 -9.76 -3.05 -4.02
C ILE A 168 -9.61 -1.98 -5.09
N ALA A 169 -8.98 -2.28 -6.23
CA ALA A 169 -8.88 -1.35 -7.34
C ALA A 169 -10.27 -0.98 -7.88
N THR A 170 -11.16 -1.95 -8.02
CA THR A 170 -12.55 -1.70 -8.45
C THR A 170 -13.27 -0.79 -7.47
N VAL A 171 -13.24 -1.08 -6.17
CA VAL A 171 -13.86 -0.23 -5.14
C VAL A 171 -13.25 1.17 -5.15
N ARG A 172 -11.93 1.28 -5.24
CA ARG A 172 -11.21 2.54 -5.26
C ARG A 172 -11.59 3.44 -6.43
N TYR A 173 -11.57 2.90 -7.64
CA TYR A 173 -11.81 3.68 -8.85
C TYR A 173 -13.31 3.83 -9.17
N PHE A 174 -14.05 2.73 -9.24
CA PHE A 174 -15.49 2.82 -9.50
C PHE A 174 -16.28 3.37 -8.33
N GLY A 175 -15.94 2.99 -7.09
CA GLY A 175 -16.58 3.56 -5.92
C GLY A 175 -16.35 5.07 -5.82
N GLY A 176 -15.11 5.52 -6.08
CA GLY A 176 -14.81 6.95 -6.17
C GLY A 176 -15.57 7.66 -7.29
N LEU A 177 -15.73 7.01 -8.45
CA LEU A 177 -16.52 7.57 -9.56
C LEU A 177 -18.01 7.69 -9.19
N VAL A 178 -18.59 6.66 -8.59
CA VAL A 178 -19.97 6.68 -8.10
C VAL A 178 -20.18 7.80 -7.09
N LEU A 179 -19.23 7.97 -6.15
CA LEU A 179 -19.27 9.06 -5.17
C LEU A 179 -19.32 10.42 -5.87
N VAL A 180 -18.39 10.65 -6.80
CA VAL A 180 -18.24 11.96 -7.48
C VAL A 180 -19.42 12.24 -8.42
N MET A 181 -20.00 11.23 -9.08
CA MET A 181 -21.11 11.43 -10.01
C MET A 181 -22.46 11.63 -9.31
N TRP A 182 -22.67 10.98 -8.14
CA TRP A 182 -24.02 10.89 -7.57
C TRP A 182 -24.15 11.37 -6.13
N ILE A 183 -23.04 11.53 -5.39
CA ILE A 183 -23.09 11.85 -3.97
C ILE A 183 -22.50 13.24 -3.68
N SER A 184 -21.24 13.47 -4.03
CA SER A 184 -20.54 14.72 -3.75
C SER A 184 -19.39 14.94 -4.71
N GLN A 185 -19.24 16.17 -5.19
CA GLN A 185 -18.11 16.62 -6.01
C GLN A 185 -17.04 17.36 -5.18
N GLU A 186 -17.23 17.39 -3.86
CA GLU A 186 -16.28 18.03 -2.95
C GLU A 186 -14.96 17.24 -2.87
N PRO A 187 -13.80 17.92 -2.99
CA PRO A 187 -12.49 17.27 -2.89
C PRO A 187 -12.32 16.48 -1.59
N LEU A 188 -12.80 17.05 -0.49
CA LEU A 188 -12.65 16.45 0.84
C LEU A 188 -13.34 15.08 0.92
N ASP A 189 -14.59 14.98 0.43
CA ASP A 189 -15.37 13.75 0.44
C ASP A 189 -14.69 12.65 -0.40
N PHE A 190 -14.11 13.05 -1.54
CA PHE A 190 -13.34 12.14 -2.36
C PHE A 190 -12.13 11.56 -1.61
N PHE A 191 -11.34 12.40 -0.95
CA PHE A 191 -10.17 11.95 -0.19
C PHE A 191 -10.54 11.18 1.07
N VAL A 192 -11.63 11.52 1.75
CA VAL A 192 -12.19 10.74 2.86
C VAL A 192 -12.56 9.34 2.39
N PHE A 193 -13.28 9.21 1.28
CA PHE A 193 -13.61 7.91 0.69
C PHE A 193 -12.34 7.10 0.37
N GLN A 194 -11.35 7.72 -0.25
CA GLN A 194 -10.08 7.06 -0.58
C GLN A 194 -9.31 6.62 0.68
N ALA A 195 -9.37 7.39 1.77
CA ALA A 195 -8.79 7.03 3.06
C ALA A 195 -9.50 5.80 3.67
N PHE A 196 -10.84 5.74 3.62
CA PHE A 196 -11.58 4.54 4.03
C PHE A 196 -11.17 3.30 3.23
N VAL A 197 -11.00 3.43 1.91
CA VAL A 197 -10.52 2.33 1.07
C VAL A 197 -9.10 1.89 1.47
N ALA A 198 -8.21 2.83 1.81
CA ALA A 198 -6.85 2.51 2.26
C ALA A 198 -6.83 1.77 3.61
N VAL A 199 -7.67 2.19 4.56
CA VAL A 199 -7.86 1.48 5.85
C VAL A 199 -8.39 0.07 5.62
N PHE A 200 -9.43 -0.06 4.79
CA PHE A 200 -10.01 -1.36 4.45
C PHE A 200 -9.00 -2.29 3.78
N GLU A 201 -8.23 -1.79 2.83
CA GLU A 201 -7.14 -2.51 2.18
C GLU A 201 -6.14 -3.05 3.22
N MET A 202 -5.67 -2.18 4.11
CA MET A 202 -4.74 -2.55 5.17
C MET A 202 -5.32 -3.65 6.07
N LEU A 203 -6.58 -3.52 6.50
CA LEU A 203 -7.24 -4.50 7.36
C LEU A 203 -7.37 -5.87 6.67
N VAL A 204 -7.74 -5.91 5.39
CA VAL A 204 -7.87 -7.16 4.63
C VAL A 204 -6.53 -7.89 4.55
N TYR A 205 -5.44 -7.17 4.23
CA TYR A 205 -4.11 -7.79 4.19
C TYR A 205 -3.60 -8.18 5.56
N ALA A 206 -3.81 -7.35 6.60
CA ALA A 206 -3.40 -7.65 7.96
C ALA A 206 -4.09 -8.91 8.50
N LEU A 207 -5.41 -8.99 8.39
CA LEU A 207 -6.18 -10.17 8.82
C LEU A 207 -5.71 -11.44 8.13
N LYS A 208 -5.40 -11.36 6.84
CA LYS A 208 -4.89 -12.52 6.10
C LYS A 208 -3.47 -12.88 6.53
N ALA A 209 -2.59 -11.91 6.68
CA ALA A 209 -1.21 -12.12 7.13
C ALA A 209 -1.18 -12.78 8.52
N TYR A 210 -1.96 -12.29 9.47
CA TYR A 210 -2.04 -12.87 10.81
C TYR A 210 -2.60 -14.30 10.83
N ARG A 211 -3.53 -14.63 9.94
CA ARG A 211 -4.03 -16.01 9.81
C ARG A 211 -3.00 -16.97 9.24
N LEU A 212 -2.13 -16.48 8.36
CA LEU A 212 -1.11 -17.31 7.68
C LEU A 212 0.20 -17.39 8.45
N LEU A 213 0.51 -16.37 9.24
CA LEU A 213 1.75 -16.21 10.01
C LEU A 213 1.40 -16.08 11.51
N PRO A 214 0.81 -17.13 12.12
CA PRO A 214 0.36 -17.04 13.50
C PRO A 214 1.54 -16.83 14.43
N ASN A 215 1.43 -15.83 15.30
CA ASN A 215 2.35 -15.62 16.39
C ASN A 215 1.75 -16.20 17.68
N PRO A 216 2.42 -17.13 18.38
CA PRO A 216 1.87 -17.75 19.56
C PRO A 216 1.81 -16.82 20.80
N THR A 217 2.51 -15.68 20.75
CA THR A 217 2.55 -14.71 21.85
C THR A 217 2.28 -13.31 21.32
N TRP A 218 1.15 -12.73 21.71
CA TRP A 218 0.77 -11.33 21.43
C TRP A 218 1.85 -10.33 21.87
N TRP A 219 2.65 -10.71 22.87
CA TRP A 219 3.69 -9.92 23.51
C TRP A 219 5.12 -10.35 23.15
N SER A 220 5.32 -11.13 22.07
CA SER A 220 6.67 -11.36 21.59
C SER A 220 7.25 -10.01 21.14
N GLY A 221 8.15 -9.49 21.95
CA GLY A 221 8.79 -8.21 21.75
C GLY A 221 9.61 -8.16 20.46
N PHE A 222 10.10 -6.97 20.14
CA PHE A 222 11.02 -6.71 19.05
C PHE A 222 12.28 -7.60 19.17
N ASP A 223 12.56 -8.38 18.14
CA ASP A 223 13.73 -9.23 18.05
C ASP A 223 14.73 -8.65 17.05
N TRP A 224 15.69 -7.90 17.55
CA TRP A 224 16.75 -7.29 16.75
C TRP A 224 17.59 -8.31 15.98
N GLN A 225 17.83 -9.50 16.54
CA GLN A 225 18.64 -10.51 15.86
C GLN A 225 18.02 -10.98 14.55
N ARG A 226 16.69 -10.91 14.43
CA ARG A 226 15.96 -11.25 13.22
C ARG A 226 15.89 -10.11 12.21
N VAL A 227 15.87 -8.88 12.68
CA VAL A 227 15.83 -7.68 11.83
C VAL A 227 17.22 -7.32 11.30
N LYS A 228 18.26 -7.53 12.11
CA LYS A 228 19.65 -7.21 11.77
C LYS A 228 20.10 -7.72 10.39
N PRO A 229 19.84 -8.98 9.97
CA PRO A 229 20.25 -9.47 8.66
C PRO A 229 19.43 -8.87 7.50
N ILE A 230 18.26 -8.29 7.78
CA ILE A 230 17.38 -7.67 6.78
C ILE A 230 17.90 -6.28 6.40
N VAL A 231 18.44 -5.53 7.34
CA VAL A 231 18.86 -4.13 7.17
C VAL A 231 19.87 -3.94 6.01
N PRO A 232 20.98 -4.71 5.92
CA PRO A 232 21.93 -4.55 4.81
C PRO A 232 21.30 -4.85 3.46
N PHE A 233 20.45 -5.87 3.39
CA PHE A 233 19.75 -6.24 2.15
C PHE A 233 18.73 -5.15 1.75
N ALA A 234 17.96 -4.63 2.70
CA ALA A 234 17.02 -3.54 2.47
C ALA A 234 17.73 -2.29 1.95
N LEU A 235 18.84 -1.89 2.58
CA LEU A 235 19.64 -0.75 2.12
C LEU A 235 20.21 -0.96 0.71
N SER A 236 20.72 -2.15 0.42
CA SER A 236 21.23 -2.50 -0.91
C SER A 236 20.14 -2.40 -1.99
N MET A 237 18.94 -2.94 -1.71
CA MET A 237 17.81 -2.89 -2.64
C MET A 237 17.30 -1.46 -2.84
N SER A 238 17.19 -0.67 -1.76
CA SER A 238 16.77 0.74 -1.85
C SER A 238 17.76 1.56 -2.67
N PHE A 239 19.06 1.34 -2.48
CA PHE A 239 20.09 2.01 -3.26
C PHE A 239 20.02 1.66 -4.76
N THR A 240 19.82 0.38 -5.08
CA THR A 240 19.68 -0.08 -6.48
C THR A 240 18.40 0.45 -7.16
N SER A 241 17.37 0.78 -6.38
CA SER A 241 16.09 1.30 -6.91
C SER A 241 16.11 2.81 -7.19
N ILE A 242 17.12 3.52 -6.68
CA ILE A 242 17.31 4.98 -6.88
C ILE A 242 18.21 5.25 -8.10
N LEU A 243 19.05 4.27 -8.48
CA LEU A 243 19.90 4.32 -9.67
C LEU A 243 19.15 3.92 -10.94
#